data_a94182c4c63d1209cd57b25217c651ae
#
_entry.id   a94182c4c63d1209cd57b25217c651ae
#
_cell.length_a   1.000
_cell.length_b   1.000
_cell.length_c   1.000
_cell.angle_alpha   90.00
_cell.angle_beta   90.00
_cell.angle_gamma   90.00
#
_symmetry.space_group_name_H-M   'P 1'
#
loop_
_entity.id
_entity.type
_entity.pdbx_description
1 polymer ?
#
loop_
_entity_poly.entity_id
_entity_poly.type
_entity_poly.pdbx_seq_one_letter_code
_entity_poly.pdbx_strand_id
1 'polypeptide(L)'
;NIVNSDFGRVTYTEAVELLQKSGKEFQYPVAWGIDLQTEHERYLTEEIFKKPVFVTDYPKDIKAFYMRLNDDGKTVAAADLLVPGVGEIIGGSQREDVLEKRMDEMGLNKEDYWWYCNLRKFGGVKHAGYGLGFERIIMYVTGVQNIRDVLPFPRTPKTAEF
;
A
#
# COMPACT_ATOMS: atom_id res chain seq x y z
N ASN A 1 -9.80 7.37 -19.44
CA ASN A 1 -10.18 8.45 -18.49
C ASN A 1 -9.12 8.76 -17.43
N ILE A 2 -8.30 7.79 -16.95
CA ILE A 2 -7.27 8.05 -15.93
C ILE A 2 -6.24 9.10 -16.38
N VAL A 3 -5.76 9.02 -17.63
CA VAL A 3 -4.73 9.93 -18.15
C VAL A 3 -5.13 11.40 -18.05
N ASN A 4 -6.42 11.69 -18.09
CA ASN A 4 -6.99 13.04 -18.04
C ASN A 4 -7.68 13.34 -16.69
N SER A 5 -7.61 12.43 -15.71
CA SER A 5 -8.24 12.66 -14.41
C SER A 5 -7.27 13.34 -13.45
N ASP A 6 -7.80 14.25 -12.66
CA ASP A 6 -7.12 14.80 -11.50
C ASP A 6 -7.20 13.78 -10.35
N PHE A 7 -6.07 13.28 -9.87
CA PHE A 7 -6.03 12.24 -8.84
C PHE A 7 -6.38 12.84 -7.47
N GLY A 8 -7.24 12.14 -6.72
CA GLY A 8 -7.50 12.46 -5.34
C GLY A 8 -6.26 12.24 -4.46
N ARG A 9 -6.18 12.95 -3.35
CA ARG A 9 -5.19 12.73 -2.30
C ARG A 9 -5.86 12.79 -0.96
N VAL A 10 -5.52 11.86 -0.09
CA VAL A 10 -6.07 11.77 1.27
C VAL A 10 -5.04 11.05 2.16
N THR A 11 -4.92 11.46 3.40
CA THR A 11 -4.14 10.70 4.38
C THR A 11 -4.91 9.45 4.81
N TYR A 12 -4.21 8.44 5.29
CA TYR A 12 -4.86 7.25 5.85
C TYR A 12 -5.83 7.62 6.99
N THR A 13 -5.44 8.55 7.85
CA THR A 13 -6.31 9.01 8.96
C THR A 13 -7.62 9.62 8.44
N GLU A 14 -7.55 10.52 7.48
CA GLU A 14 -8.73 11.11 6.84
C GLU A 14 -9.56 10.06 6.09
N ALA A 15 -8.89 9.11 5.42
CA ALA A 15 -9.59 8.02 4.73
C ALA A 15 -10.41 7.16 5.71
N VAL A 16 -9.84 6.80 6.86
CA VAL A 16 -10.55 6.08 7.93
C VAL A 16 -11.76 6.88 8.44
N GLU A 17 -11.58 8.19 8.67
CA GLU A 17 -12.69 9.05 9.10
C GLU A 17 -13.81 9.12 8.06
N LEU A 18 -13.47 9.25 6.77
CA LEU A 18 -14.45 9.27 5.68
C LEU A 18 -15.22 7.96 5.60
N LEU A 19 -14.54 6.83 5.72
CA LEU A 19 -15.16 5.50 5.73
C LEU A 19 -16.10 5.34 6.92
N GLN A 20 -15.69 5.72 8.13
CA GLN A 20 -16.51 5.64 9.34
C GLN A 20 -17.74 6.54 9.26
N LYS A 21 -17.60 7.76 8.72
CA LYS A 21 -18.71 8.72 8.55
C LYS A 21 -19.68 8.35 7.44
N SER A 22 -19.32 7.39 6.57
CA SER A 22 -20.15 6.99 5.42
C SER A 22 -21.47 6.30 5.81
N GLY A 23 -21.52 5.74 7.02
CA GLY A 23 -22.65 4.94 7.49
C GLY A 23 -22.81 3.58 6.81
N LYS A 24 -21.88 3.21 5.91
CA LYS A 24 -21.87 1.90 5.26
C LYS A 24 -21.39 0.82 6.21
N GLU A 25 -22.11 -0.28 6.29
CA GLU A 25 -21.64 -1.49 6.93
C GLU A 25 -20.68 -2.23 6.00
N PHE A 26 -19.43 -2.38 6.44
CA PHE A 26 -18.39 -3.14 5.78
C PHE A 26 -18.28 -4.54 6.36
N GLN A 27 -17.84 -5.50 5.55
CA GLN A 27 -17.56 -6.86 6.04
C GLN A 27 -16.46 -6.86 7.09
N TYR A 28 -15.47 -6.00 6.91
CA TYR A 28 -14.38 -5.77 7.86
C TYR A 28 -14.54 -4.40 8.52
N PRO A 29 -14.61 -4.34 9.87
CA PRO A 29 -14.77 -3.07 10.58
C PRO A 29 -13.63 -2.09 10.28
N VAL A 30 -13.97 -0.82 10.07
CA VAL A 30 -12.99 0.24 9.84
C VAL A 30 -12.54 0.83 11.16
N ALA A 31 -11.24 0.73 11.46
CA ALA A 31 -10.62 1.38 12.61
C ALA A 31 -9.24 1.92 12.24
N TRP A 32 -8.77 2.93 12.97
CA TRP A 32 -7.42 3.42 12.77
C TRP A 32 -6.39 2.37 13.21
N GLY A 33 -5.36 2.14 12.41
CA GLY A 33 -4.30 1.18 12.70
C GLY A 33 -4.52 -0.22 12.11
N ILE A 34 -5.58 -0.44 11.33
CA ILE A 34 -5.80 -1.69 10.59
C ILE A 34 -5.51 -1.51 9.10
N ASP A 35 -5.16 -2.60 8.41
CA ASP A 35 -5.05 -2.59 6.96
C ASP A 35 -6.42 -2.32 6.30
N LEU A 36 -6.45 -1.38 5.36
CA LEU A 36 -7.62 -1.19 4.50
C LEU A 36 -7.79 -2.43 3.62
N GLN A 37 -9.00 -2.98 3.63
CA GLN A 37 -9.36 -4.08 2.76
C GLN A 37 -9.83 -3.57 1.40
N THR A 38 -9.81 -4.41 0.37
CA THR A 38 -10.23 -4.04 -0.99
C THR A 38 -11.62 -3.38 -1.03
N GLU A 39 -12.54 -3.77 -0.15
CA GLU A 39 -13.86 -3.13 -0.07
C GLU A 39 -13.78 -1.66 0.38
N HIS A 40 -12.84 -1.33 1.31
CA HIS A 40 -12.60 0.04 1.77
C HIS A 40 -11.96 0.88 0.67
N GLU A 41 -10.94 0.34 0.01
CA GLU A 41 -10.22 0.99 -1.10
C GLU A 41 -11.14 1.31 -2.27
N ARG A 42 -11.98 0.35 -2.65
CA ARG A 42 -12.97 0.53 -3.70
C ARG A 42 -14.04 1.55 -3.31
N TYR A 43 -14.49 1.54 -2.07
CA TYR A 43 -15.47 2.52 -1.62
C TYR A 43 -14.91 3.96 -1.64
N LEU A 44 -13.65 4.14 -1.26
CA LEU A 44 -12.96 5.42 -1.40
C LEU A 44 -12.94 5.89 -2.85
N THR A 45 -12.55 5.01 -3.79
CA THR A 45 -12.36 5.38 -5.19
C THR A 45 -13.67 5.44 -6.00
N GLU A 46 -14.66 4.62 -5.68
CA GLU A 46 -15.90 4.48 -6.45
C GLU A 46 -17.02 5.38 -5.92
N GLU A 47 -17.14 5.55 -4.61
CA GLU A 47 -18.25 6.25 -4.00
C GLU A 47 -17.87 7.65 -3.48
N ILE A 48 -16.74 7.77 -2.77
CA ILE A 48 -16.34 9.04 -2.15
C ILE A 48 -15.67 9.96 -3.17
N PHE A 49 -14.58 9.53 -3.77
CA PHE A 49 -13.79 10.37 -4.67
C PHE A 49 -14.19 10.26 -6.15
N LYS A 50 -14.76 9.13 -6.56
CA LYS A 50 -15.16 8.80 -7.95
C LYS A 50 -14.03 8.97 -8.95
N LYS A 51 -12.80 8.68 -8.53
CA LYS A 51 -11.57 8.80 -9.30
C LYS A 51 -10.43 8.04 -8.61
N PRO A 52 -9.27 7.84 -9.27
CA PRO A 52 -8.08 7.32 -8.60
C PRO A 52 -7.66 8.21 -7.43
N VAL A 53 -7.18 7.59 -6.35
CA VAL A 53 -6.83 8.28 -5.10
C VAL A 53 -5.50 7.80 -4.57
N PHE A 54 -4.61 8.74 -4.24
CA PHE A 54 -3.45 8.45 -3.41
C PHE A 54 -3.86 8.50 -1.94
N VAL A 55 -3.60 7.40 -1.22
CA VAL A 55 -3.69 7.35 0.23
C VAL A 55 -2.27 7.39 0.78
N THR A 56 -2.00 8.31 1.71
CA THR A 56 -0.65 8.55 2.26
C THR A 56 -0.63 8.43 3.77
N ASP A 57 0.58 8.40 4.34
CA ASP A 57 0.81 8.53 5.77
C ASP A 57 0.09 7.44 6.59
N TYR A 58 0.38 6.20 6.23
CA TYR A 58 -0.16 5.02 6.90
C TYR A 58 0.45 4.81 8.30
N PRO A 59 -0.29 4.18 9.23
CA PRO A 59 0.26 3.79 10.52
C PRO A 59 1.53 2.94 10.38
N LYS A 60 2.54 3.25 11.18
CA LYS A 60 3.83 2.55 11.14
C LYS A 60 3.74 1.06 11.46
N ASP A 61 2.76 0.67 12.26
CA ASP A 61 2.63 -0.70 12.78
C ASP A 61 2.07 -1.69 11.74
N ILE A 62 1.43 -1.17 10.69
CA ILE A 62 0.89 -1.98 9.58
C ILE A 62 1.72 -1.88 8.30
N LYS A 63 2.85 -1.19 8.33
CA LYS A 63 3.75 -1.01 7.16
C LYS A 63 5.16 -1.48 7.47
N ALA A 64 5.91 -1.78 6.42
CA ALA A 64 7.23 -2.38 6.50
C ALA A 64 8.28 -1.46 7.15
N PHE A 65 9.27 -2.07 7.80
CA PHE A 65 10.36 -1.39 8.52
C PHE A 65 11.19 -0.42 7.66
N TYR A 66 11.26 -0.65 6.37
CA TYR A 66 12.03 0.16 5.43
C TYR A 66 11.34 1.46 4.99
N MET A 67 10.11 1.69 5.40
CA MET A 67 9.37 2.91 5.10
C MET A 67 9.75 3.99 6.12
N ARG A 68 10.08 5.20 5.63
CA ARG A 68 10.51 6.30 6.47
C ARG A 68 9.45 6.67 7.50
N LEU A 69 9.85 6.72 8.77
CA LEU A 69 8.99 7.21 9.85
C LEU A 69 8.77 8.73 9.69
N ASN A 70 7.52 9.17 9.74
CA ASN A 70 7.17 10.59 9.74
C ASN A 70 7.53 11.23 11.10
N ASP A 71 7.60 12.55 11.10
CA ASP A 71 8.00 13.32 12.29
C ASP A 71 6.99 13.22 13.45
N ASP A 72 5.76 12.76 13.17
CA ASP A 72 4.75 12.46 14.18
C ASP A 72 5.04 11.20 15.02
N GLY A 73 6.00 10.39 14.59
CA GLY A 73 6.39 9.13 15.24
C GLY A 73 5.33 8.02 15.19
N LYS A 74 4.24 8.22 14.48
CA LYS A 74 3.09 7.30 14.40
C LYS A 74 2.84 6.78 13.00
N THR A 75 3.14 7.58 11.98
CA THR A 75 2.90 7.25 10.57
C THR A 75 4.19 7.13 9.79
N VAL A 76 4.11 6.55 8.59
CA VAL A 76 5.23 6.41 7.67
C VAL A 76 4.92 7.10 6.34
N ALA A 77 5.96 7.58 5.66
CA ALA A 77 5.87 8.23 4.36
C ALA A 77 5.59 7.21 3.24
N ALA A 78 4.50 6.48 3.39
CA ALA A 78 3.94 5.58 2.39
C ALA A 78 2.95 6.31 1.49
N ALA A 79 2.78 5.83 0.28
CA ALA A 79 1.78 6.30 -0.65
C ALA A 79 1.30 5.12 -1.51
N ASP A 80 0.03 4.79 -1.41
CA ASP A 80 -0.60 3.77 -2.23
C ASP A 80 -1.57 4.45 -3.21
N LEU A 81 -1.52 4.06 -4.49
CA LEU A 81 -2.49 4.50 -5.49
C LEU A 81 -3.60 3.48 -5.60
N LEU A 82 -4.79 3.92 -5.28
CA LEU A 82 -6.03 3.15 -5.39
C LEU A 82 -6.77 3.53 -6.66
N VAL A 83 -7.33 2.53 -7.36
CA VAL A 83 -8.15 2.75 -8.57
C VAL A 83 -9.50 2.06 -8.45
N PRO A 84 -10.57 2.60 -9.07
CA PRO A 84 -11.87 1.97 -9.11
C PRO A 84 -11.80 0.55 -9.68
N GLY A 85 -12.57 -0.37 -9.16
CA GLY A 85 -12.69 -1.76 -9.64
C GLY A 85 -11.61 -2.72 -9.18
N VAL A 86 -10.42 -2.21 -8.78
CA VAL A 86 -9.27 -3.05 -8.38
C VAL A 86 -8.83 -2.79 -6.93
N GLY A 87 -8.81 -1.54 -6.48
CA GLY A 87 -8.18 -1.11 -5.23
C GLY A 87 -6.73 -0.69 -5.46
N GLU A 88 -5.81 -1.03 -4.56
CA GLU A 88 -4.39 -0.69 -4.69
C GLU A 88 -3.78 -1.28 -5.97
N ILE A 89 -3.17 -0.41 -6.78
CA ILE A 89 -2.44 -0.78 -8.00
C ILE A 89 -0.95 -0.46 -7.92
N ILE A 90 -0.60 0.57 -7.16
CA ILE A 90 0.77 0.97 -6.85
C ILE A 90 0.90 1.15 -5.35
N GLY A 91 1.93 0.58 -4.75
CA GLY A 91 2.34 0.86 -3.39
C GLY A 91 3.78 1.35 -3.34
N GLY A 92 4.05 2.40 -2.57
CA GLY A 92 5.37 2.98 -2.48
C GLY A 92 5.64 3.70 -1.18
N SER A 93 6.89 4.12 -0.99
CA SER A 93 7.28 4.94 0.16
C SER A 93 8.59 5.67 -0.08
N GLN A 94 8.81 6.74 0.67
CA GLN A 94 10.16 7.17 0.97
C GLN A 94 10.85 6.10 1.82
N ARG A 95 12.14 5.85 1.57
CA ARG A 95 12.88 4.81 2.30
C ARG A 95 13.47 5.39 3.58
N GLU A 96 13.49 4.53 4.64
CA GLU A 96 14.07 4.87 5.93
C GLU A 96 15.60 4.91 5.84
N ASP A 97 16.19 5.96 6.38
CA ASP A 97 17.65 6.13 6.43
C ASP A 97 18.26 5.41 7.65
N VAL A 98 17.53 5.32 8.77
CA VAL A 98 17.96 4.68 10.02
C VAL A 98 17.23 3.35 10.23
N LEU A 99 17.49 2.39 9.35
CA LEU A 99 16.81 1.09 9.35
C LEU A 99 16.87 0.33 10.67
N GLU A 100 18.05 0.32 11.31
CA GLU A 100 18.29 -0.49 12.50
C GLU A 100 17.34 -0.15 13.64
N LYS A 101 17.01 1.14 13.81
CA LYS A 101 16.05 1.58 14.83
C LYS A 101 14.66 0.99 14.58
N ARG A 102 14.20 1.03 13.32
CA ARG A 102 12.90 0.48 12.96
C ARG A 102 12.87 -1.05 13.10
N MET A 103 13.97 -1.70 12.77
CA MET A 103 14.10 -3.15 12.92
C MET A 103 14.03 -3.56 14.39
N ASP A 104 14.71 -2.80 15.31
CA ASP A 104 14.64 -3.03 16.74
C ASP A 104 13.22 -2.87 17.29
N GLU A 105 12.53 -1.81 16.89
CA GLU A 105 11.12 -1.57 17.27
C GLU A 105 10.19 -2.72 16.84
N MET A 106 10.48 -3.37 15.71
CA MET A 106 9.68 -4.48 15.17
C MET A 106 10.19 -5.87 15.57
N GLY A 107 11.27 -5.93 16.36
CA GLY A 107 11.87 -7.20 16.79
C GLY A 107 12.49 -8.05 15.67
N LEU A 108 12.95 -7.40 14.59
CA LEU A 108 13.54 -8.09 13.45
C LEU A 108 15.01 -8.43 13.70
N ASN A 109 15.42 -9.62 13.25
CA ASN A 109 16.82 -10.03 13.32
C ASN A 109 17.65 -9.30 12.25
N LYS A 110 18.57 -8.45 12.66
CA LYS A 110 19.43 -7.66 11.77
C LYS A 110 20.37 -8.51 10.91
N GLU A 111 20.74 -9.69 11.38
CA GLU A 111 21.61 -10.59 10.62
C GLU A 111 20.98 -11.06 9.32
N ASP A 112 19.66 -11.20 9.28
CA ASP A 112 18.92 -11.61 8.08
C ASP A 112 18.87 -10.49 7.02
N TYR A 113 19.11 -9.24 7.44
CA TYR A 113 19.03 -8.04 6.60
C TYR A 113 20.36 -7.28 6.48
N TRP A 114 21.50 -7.90 6.85
CA TRP A 114 22.81 -7.24 6.87
C TRP A 114 23.15 -6.54 5.55
N TRP A 115 22.86 -7.18 4.42
CA TRP A 115 23.09 -6.65 3.08
C TRP A 115 22.26 -5.38 2.81
N TYR A 116 21.05 -5.31 3.31
CA TYR A 116 20.18 -4.16 3.16
C TYR A 116 20.59 -2.99 4.07
N CYS A 117 21.03 -3.29 5.29
CA CYS A 117 21.60 -2.31 6.20
C CYS A 117 22.91 -1.71 5.64
N ASN A 118 23.72 -2.50 4.95
CA ASN A 118 24.96 -2.02 4.32
C ASN A 118 24.71 -0.93 3.27
N LEU A 119 23.56 -0.91 2.60
CA LEU A 119 23.18 0.16 1.67
C LEU A 119 23.04 1.53 2.34
N ARG A 120 22.96 1.58 3.67
CA ARG A 120 22.95 2.83 4.46
C ARG A 120 24.29 3.07 5.14
N LYS A 121 24.90 2.02 5.65
CA LYS A 121 26.16 2.07 6.38
C LYS A 121 27.32 2.64 5.56
N PHE A 122 27.40 2.32 4.29
CA PHE A 122 28.48 2.75 3.41
C PHE A 122 28.15 4.00 2.59
N GLY A 123 27.14 4.73 2.99
CA GLY A 123 26.68 5.93 2.34
C GLY A 123 25.39 5.70 1.57
N GLY A 124 24.53 6.70 1.58
CA GLY A 124 23.24 6.68 0.90
C GLY A 124 22.73 8.06 0.60
N VAL A 125 21.68 8.14 -0.16
CA VAL A 125 20.92 9.35 -0.43
C VAL A 125 19.47 9.15 -0.06
N LYS A 126 18.77 10.23 0.24
CA LYS A 126 17.31 10.16 0.38
C LYS A 126 16.70 9.66 -0.92
N HIS A 127 15.95 8.60 -0.84
CA HIS A 127 15.33 7.98 -2.01
C HIS A 127 13.95 7.41 -1.67
N ALA A 128 13.18 7.16 -2.70
CA ALA A 128 11.89 6.52 -2.62
C ALA A 128 11.82 5.37 -3.64
N GLY A 129 10.86 4.52 -3.48
CA GLY A 129 10.59 3.45 -4.42
C GLY A 129 9.13 3.04 -4.38
N TYR A 130 8.68 2.45 -5.46
CA TYR A 130 7.32 1.92 -5.58
C TYR A 130 7.32 0.57 -6.28
N GLY A 131 6.29 -0.20 -6.01
CA GLY A 131 5.92 -1.40 -6.75
C GLY A 131 4.60 -1.18 -7.45
N LEU A 132 4.53 -1.64 -8.69
CA LEU A 132 3.32 -1.60 -9.49
C LEU A 132 2.89 -3.02 -9.80
N GLY A 133 1.66 -3.39 -9.41
CA GLY A 133 1.11 -4.71 -9.66
C GLY A 133 0.79 -4.89 -11.14
N PHE A 134 1.63 -5.63 -11.87
CA PHE A 134 1.44 -5.82 -13.32
C PHE A 134 0.13 -6.54 -13.63
N GLU A 135 -0.20 -7.58 -12.88
CA GLU A 135 -1.46 -8.30 -13.00
C GLU A 135 -2.66 -7.40 -12.70
N ARG A 136 -2.54 -6.53 -11.69
CA ARG A 136 -3.61 -5.57 -11.35
C ARG A 136 -3.81 -4.53 -12.45
N ILE A 137 -2.74 -4.10 -13.15
CA ILE A 137 -2.89 -3.25 -14.35
C ILE A 137 -3.63 -4.00 -15.46
N ILE A 138 -3.27 -5.26 -15.72
CA ILE A 138 -3.95 -6.05 -16.73
C ILE A 138 -5.44 -6.18 -16.39
N MET A 139 -5.78 -6.53 -15.14
CA MET A 139 -7.17 -6.56 -14.67
C MET A 139 -7.87 -5.23 -14.92
N TYR A 140 -7.21 -4.12 -14.58
CA TYR A 140 -7.78 -2.79 -14.71
C TYR A 140 -8.06 -2.42 -16.19
N VAL A 141 -7.13 -2.70 -17.09
CA VAL A 141 -7.23 -2.35 -18.52
C VAL A 141 -8.20 -3.26 -19.25
N THR A 142 -8.27 -4.55 -18.89
CA THR A 142 -9.09 -5.56 -19.57
C THR A 142 -10.48 -5.72 -18.96
N GLY A 143 -10.66 -5.30 -17.71
CA GLY A 143 -11.91 -5.51 -16.96
C GLY A 143 -12.05 -6.93 -16.39
N VAL A 144 -11.00 -7.79 -16.49
CA VAL A 144 -10.99 -9.13 -15.90
C VAL A 144 -11.00 -9.02 -14.38
N GLN A 145 -11.91 -9.76 -13.73
CA GLN A 145 -12.13 -9.65 -12.28
C GLN A 145 -11.24 -10.57 -11.44
N ASN A 146 -10.83 -11.68 -12.00
CA ASN A 146 -10.03 -12.68 -11.29
C ASN A 146 -8.56 -12.59 -11.70
N ILE A 147 -7.67 -12.32 -10.76
CA ILE A 147 -6.24 -12.20 -11.01
C ILE A 147 -5.60 -13.46 -11.62
N ARG A 148 -6.19 -14.63 -11.38
CA ARG A 148 -5.71 -15.89 -11.98
C ARG A 148 -5.87 -15.92 -13.48
N ASP A 149 -6.87 -15.20 -14.00
CA ASP A 149 -7.20 -15.20 -15.43
C ASP A 149 -6.31 -14.25 -16.24
N VAL A 150 -5.48 -13.45 -15.56
CA VAL A 150 -4.47 -12.59 -16.21
C VAL A 150 -3.04 -13.12 -16.09
N LEU A 151 -2.88 -14.29 -15.50
CA LEU A 151 -1.61 -14.99 -15.40
C LEU A 151 -1.57 -16.17 -16.39
N PRO A 152 -0.50 -16.33 -17.19
CA PRO A 152 -0.34 -17.49 -18.08
C PRO A 152 -0.33 -18.83 -17.34
N PHE A 153 0.28 -18.84 -16.13
CA PHE A 153 0.42 -20.02 -15.27
C PHE A 153 0.11 -19.64 -13.80
N PRO A 154 -1.17 -19.51 -13.45
CA PRO A 154 -1.54 -19.12 -12.10
C PRO A 154 -1.20 -20.22 -11.09
N ARG A 155 -0.47 -19.88 -10.04
CA ARG A 155 -0.15 -20.79 -8.94
C ARG A 155 -1.05 -20.50 -7.75
N THR A 156 -1.73 -21.53 -7.28
CA THR A 156 -2.59 -21.43 -6.08
C THR A 156 -2.28 -22.60 -5.16
N PRO A 157 -2.72 -22.56 -3.88
CA PRO A 157 -2.61 -23.71 -3.01
C PRO A 157 -3.20 -24.96 -3.70
N LYS A 158 -2.43 -26.04 -3.74
CA LYS A 158 -2.74 -27.34 -4.39
C LYS A 158 -2.69 -27.33 -5.94
N THR A 159 -2.25 -26.27 -6.59
CA THR A 159 -2.11 -26.21 -8.07
C THR A 159 -0.76 -25.61 -8.50
N ALA A 160 0.29 -25.87 -7.75
CA ALA A 160 1.65 -25.42 -8.06
C ALA A 160 2.52 -26.61 -8.43
N GLU A 161 2.16 -27.32 -9.53
CA GLU A 161 2.85 -28.53 -9.96
C GLU A 161 4.04 -28.26 -10.89
N PHE A 162 4.21 -27.02 -11.39
CA PHE A 162 5.32 -26.61 -12.24
C PHE A 162 6.02 -25.38 -11.68
#